data_45bc1e3ae3ac580f79f1bca4cf4192d2
#
_entry.id   45bc1e3ae3ac580f79f1bca4cf4192d2
#
_cell.length_a   1.000
_cell.length_b   1.000
_cell.length_c   1.000
_cell.angle_alpha   90.00
_cell.angle_beta   90.00
_cell.angle_gamma   90.00
#
_symmetry.space_group_name_H-M   'P 1'
#
loop_
_entity.id
_entity.type
_entity.pdbx_description
1 polymer ?
#
loop_
_entity_poly.entity_id
_entity_poly.type
_entity_poly.pdbx_seq_one_letter_code
_entity_poly.pdbx_strand_id
1 'polypeptide(L)'
;MEEIILDKIEWQAPEYKHKDKSVDFIWTIGVVALVMLGLAIWQANYVFAVFIFISGGTLILFSIREPENINFIIETSGLSLGKDKYEWKKIKGFHIKKEETMAILLIEINKYFLPVYTISLPIELVDQVRESLMKVIPNIELEESKSMKFMEKLGF
;
A
#
# COMPACT_ATOMS: atom_id res chain seq x y z
N MET A 1 16.46 -0.77 33.27
CA MET A 1 15.91 -1.11 31.94
C MET A 1 17.06 -0.97 30.98
N GLU A 2 17.55 -2.07 30.42
CA GLU A 2 18.57 -2.01 29.37
C GLU A 2 17.96 -1.26 28.18
N GLU A 3 18.60 -0.20 27.77
CA GLU A 3 18.23 0.56 26.59
C GLU A 3 18.59 -0.30 25.38
N ILE A 4 17.59 -0.92 24.76
CA ILE A 4 17.80 -1.76 23.57
C ILE A 4 18.21 -0.82 22.44
N ILE A 5 19.50 -0.76 22.16
CA ILE A 5 20.03 0.01 21.04
C ILE A 5 19.81 -0.82 19.77
N LEU A 6 18.99 -0.31 18.85
CA LEU A 6 18.81 -0.89 17.53
C LEU A 6 19.71 -0.16 16.53
N ASP A 7 20.32 -0.90 15.66
CA ASP A 7 20.98 -0.33 14.49
C ASP A 7 19.92 0.30 13.58
N LYS A 8 20.21 1.50 13.08
CA LYS A 8 19.33 2.18 12.15
C LYS A 8 19.32 1.40 10.83
N ILE A 9 18.15 0.88 10.47
CA ILE A 9 17.90 0.23 9.19
C ILE A 9 16.98 1.13 8.38
N GLU A 10 17.39 1.46 7.16
CA GLU A 10 16.64 2.35 6.28
C GLU A 10 16.56 1.74 4.88
N TRP A 11 15.37 1.75 4.31
CA TRP A 11 15.15 1.37 2.92
C TRP A 11 14.02 2.18 2.30
N GLN A 12 13.98 2.19 0.98
CA GLN A 12 12.89 2.79 0.21
C GLN A 12 12.05 1.69 -0.41
N ALA A 13 10.75 1.84 -0.31
CA ALA A 13 9.82 0.97 -1.00
C ALA A 13 8.59 1.77 -1.42
N PRO A 14 7.84 1.30 -2.42
CA PRO A 14 6.57 1.90 -2.77
C PRO A 14 5.59 1.81 -1.59
N GLU A 15 4.80 2.85 -1.38
CA GLU A 15 3.82 2.95 -0.29
C GLU A 15 2.83 1.78 -0.28
N TYR A 16 2.54 1.23 -1.44
CA TYR A 16 1.68 0.04 -1.63
C TYR A 16 2.19 -0.79 -2.82
N LYS A 17 1.82 -2.07 -2.85
CA LYS A 17 2.11 -2.92 -4.01
C LYS A 17 1.47 -2.33 -5.25
N HIS A 18 2.28 -1.78 -6.13
CA HIS A 18 1.80 -1.35 -7.44
C HIS A 18 1.61 -2.60 -8.30
N LYS A 19 0.38 -2.85 -8.66
CA LYS A 19 0.08 -3.80 -9.72
C LYS A 19 -0.12 -2.97 -10.98
N ASP A 20 0.81 -3.10 -11.92
CA ASP A 20 0.67 -2.45 -13.22
C ASP A 20 -0.71 -2.79 -13.78
N LYS A 21 -1.57 -1.77 -13.86
CA LYS A 21 -2.87 -1.95 -14.48
C LYS A 21 -2.63 -2.25 -15.94
N SER A 22 -3.16 -3.37 -16.41
CA SER A 22 -2.98 -3.77 -17.80
C SER A 22 -3.48 -2.65 -18.72
N VAL A 23 -2.81 -2.47 -19.83
CA VAL A 23 -3.24 -1.54 -20.89
C VAL A 23 -4.69 -1.78 -21.26
N ASP A 24 -5.14 -3.05 -21.22
CA ASP A 24 -6.52 -3.46 -21.47
C ASP A 24 -7.51 -2.85 -20.46
N PHE A 25 -7.13 -2.65 -19.21
CA PHE A 25 -7.97 -2.01 -18.20
C PHE A 25 -8.24 -0.54 -18.56
N ILE A 26 -7.21 0.19 -18.99
CA ILE A 26 -7.33 1.60 -19.41
C ILE A 26 -8.20 1.69 -20.67
N TRP A 27 -7.98 0.81 -21.65
CA TRP A 27 -8.80 0.73 -22.85
C TRP A 27 -10.26 0.42 -22.53
N THR A 28 -10.50 -0.51 -21.62
CA THR A 28 -11.86 -0.87 -21.19
C THR A 28 -12.59 0.32 -20.59
N ILE A 29 -11.96 1.04 -19.67
CA ILE A 29 -12.54 2.27 -19.09
C ILE A 29 -12.81 3.30 -20.19
N GLY A 30 -11.85 3.52 -21.08
CA GLY A 30 -11.98 4.49 -22.18
C GLY A 30 -13.17 4.16 -23.10
N VAL A 31 -13.30 2.90 -23.52
CA VAL A 31 -14.40 2.46 -24.39
C VAL A 31 -15.76 2.57 -23.69
N VAL A 32 -15.85 2.11 -22.44
CA VAL A 32 -17.09 2.21 -21.65
C VAL A 32 -17.49 3.67 -21.46
N ALA A 33 -16.54 4.53 -21.10
CA ALA A 33 -16.80 5.96 -20.94
C ALA A 33 -17.28 6.63 -22.24
N LEU A 34 -16.67 6.29 -23.39
CA LEU A 34 -17.09 6.79 -24.70
C LEU A 34 -18.52 6.36 -25.07
N VAL A 35 -18.86 5.10 -24.85
CA VAL A 35 -20.22 4.58 -25.12
C VAL A 35 -21.24 5.29 -24.23
N MET A 36 -20.98 5.39 -22.94
CA MET A 36 -21.86 6.06 -21.98
C MET A 36 -22.01 7.55 -22.30
N LEU A 37 -20.92 8.23 -22.69
CA LEU A 37 -20.92 9.63 -23.11
C LEU A 37 -21.82 9.82 -24.34
N GLY A 38 -21.67 8.96 -25.34
CA GLY A 38 -22.50 8.99 -26.54
C GLY A 38 -23.99 8.81 -26.24
N LEU A 39 -24.34 7.86 -25.36
CA LEU A 39 -25.72 7.65 -24.92
C LEU A 39 -26.27 8.87 -24.13
N ALA A 40 -25.46 9.48 -23.28
CA ALA A 40 -25.86 10.65 -22.51
C ALA A 40 -26.16 11.86 -23.43
N ILE A 41 -25.33 12.08 -24.44
CA ILE A 41 -25.54 13.15 -25.44
C ILE A 41 -26.77 12.86 -26.29
N TRP A 42 -26.97 11.60 -26.71
CA TRP A 42 -28.16 11.20 -27.48
C TRP A 42 -29.46 11.45 -26.72
N GLN A 43 -29.44 11.24 -25.39
CA GLN A 43 -30.59 11.53 -24.50
C GLN A 43 -30.69 13.02 -24.12
N ALA A 44 -29.87 13.90 -24.69
CA ALA A 44 -29.75 15.32 -24.34
C ALA A 44 -29.46 15.59 -22.86
N ASN A 45 -28.87 14.58 -22.15
CA ASN A 45 -28.47 14.71 -20.75
C ASN A 45 -27.02 15.18 -20.63
N TYR A 46 -26.81 16.47 -20.91
CA TYR A 46 -25.48 17.07 -20.93
C TYR A 46 -24.79 17.07 -19.56
N VAL A 47 -25.55 17.18 -18.48
CA VAL A 47 -24.99 17.14 -17.11
C VAL A 47 -24.38 15.78 -16.83
N PHE A 48 -25.07 14.70 -17.21
CA PHE A 48 -24.56 13.35 -17.08
C PHE A 48 -23.38 13.09 -18.00
N ALA A 49 -23.39 13.64 -19.22
CA ALA A 49 -22.26 13.57 -20.15
C ALA A 49 -20.98 14.18 -19.54
N VAL A 50 -21.09 15.37 -18.94
CA VAL A 50 -19.95 16.02 -18.25
C VAL A 50 -19.47 15.18 -17.06
N PHE A 51 -20.39 14.60 -16.30
CA PHE A 51 -20.04 13.71 -15.18
C PHE A 51 -19.25 12.50 -15.64
N ILE A 52 -19.69 11.83 -16.72
CA ILE A 52 -18.97 10.68 -17.30
C ILE A 52 -17.57 11.08 -17.77
N PHE A 53 -17.46 12.21 -18.45
CA PHE A 53 -16.18 12.70 -18.95
C PHE A 53 -15.18 12.95 -17.82
N ILE A 54 -15.60 13.64 -16.75
CA ILE A 54 -14.76 13.92 -15.59
C ILE A 54 -14.40 12.62 -14.85
N SER A 55 -15.38 11.76 -14.60
CA SER A 55 -15.16 10.50 -13.87
C SER A 55 -14.24 9.55 -14.63
N GLY A 56 -14.46 9.38 -15.94
CA GLY A 56 -13.61 8.53 -16.79
C GLY A 56 -12.19 9.06 -16.87
N GLY A 57 -12.03 10.37 -17.08
CA GLY A 57 -10.72 11.02 -17.09
C GLY A 57 -9.98 10.88 -15.75
N THR A 58 -10.67 11.05 -14.65
CA THR A 58 -10.12 10.88 -13.30
C THR A 58 -9.65 9.44 -13.09
N LEU A 59 -10.48 8.44 -13.44
CA LEU A 59 -10.10 7.03 -13.32
C LEU A 59 -8.86 6.67 -14.14
N ILE A 60 -8.75 7.19 -15.37
CA ILE A 60 -7.56 6.99 -16.21
C ILE A 60 -6.34 7.64 -15.57
N LEU A 61 -6.44 8.88 -15.10
CA LEU A 61 -5.32 9.58 -14.45
C LEU A 61 -4.84 8.84 -13.20
N PHE A 62 -5.76 8.35 -12.35
CA PHE A 62 -5.38 7.53 -11.19
C PHE A 62 -4.77 6.19 -11.58
N SER A 63 -5.16 5.63 -12.74
CA SER A 63 -4.62 4.34 -13.22
C SER A 63 -3.17 4.43 -13.69
N ILE A 64 -2.74 5.60 -14.15
CA ILE A 64 -1.38 5.83 -14.66
C ILE A 64 -0.43 6.32 -13.55
N ARG A 65 -0.98 6.75 -12.42
CA ARG A 65 -0.16 7.30 -11.34
C ARG A 65 0.65 6.21 -10.66
N GLU A 66 1.97 6.34 -10.70
CA GLU A 66 2.88 5.47 -9.98
C GLU A 66 2.85 5.78 -8.47
N PRO A 67 2.94 4.77 -7.60
CA PRO A 67 3.04 4.99 -6.16
C PRO A 67 4.34 5.73 -5.82
N GLU A 68 4.27 6.65 -4.88
CA GLU A 68 5.46 7.32 -4.37
C GLU A 68 6.29 6.33 -3.56
N ASN A 69 7.62 6.38 -3.75
CA ASN A 69 8.53 5.67 -2.87
C ASN A 69 8.63 6.42 -1.55
N ILE A 70 8.40 5.73 -0.47
CA ILE A 70 8.54 6.28 0.88
C ILE A 70 9.70 5.63 1.60
N ASN A 71 10.30 6.39 2.52
CA ASN A 71 11.38 5.89 3.36
C ASN A 71 10.80 5.13 4.55
N PHE A 72 11.28 3.93 4.77
CA PHE A 72 11.03 3.13 5.95
C PHE A 72 12.26 3.13 6.81
N ILE A 73 12.12 3.47 8.10
CA ILE A 73 13.24 3.57 9.02
C ILE A 73 12.89 2.84 10.31
N ILE A 74 13.74 1.89 10.69
CA ILE A 74 13.73 1.24 11.99
C ILE A 74 14.83 1.87 12.82
N GLU A 75 14.48 2.38 13.98
CA GLU A 75 15.44 2.97 14.92
C GLU A 75 15.07 2.67 16.37
N THR A 76 15.94 2.94 17.31
CA THR A 76 15.70 2.71 18.74
C THR A 76 14.41 3.34 19.25
N SER A 77 14.01 4.51 18.72
CA SER A 77 12.81 5.24 19.15
C SER A 77 11.51 4.69 18.57
N GLY A 78 11.56 3.89 17.50
CA GLY A 78 10.37 3.37 16.83
C GLY A 78 10.55 3.09 15.35
N LEU A 79 9.43 2.99 14.67
CA LEU A 79 9.32 2.77 13.23
C LEU A 79 8.78 4.02 12.54
N SER A 80 9.47 4.47 11.50
CA SER A 80 9.00 5.56 10.63
C SER A 80 8.50 5.00 9.30
N LEU A 81 7.28 5.39 8.94
CA LEU A 81 6.62 5.03 7.68
C LEU A 81 6.37 6.32 6.89
N GLY A 82 7.31 6.69 6.04
CA GLY A 82 7.27 7.97 5.34
C GLY A 82 7.31 9.15 6.32
N LYS A 83 6.20 9.87 6.44
CA LYS A 83 6.06 11.02 7.35
C LYS A 83 5.57 10.64 8.75
N ASP A 84 4.99 9.46 8.90
CA ASP A 84 4.42 8.99 10.16
C ASP A 84 5.45 8.23 10.98
N LYS A 85 5.53 8.56 12.26
CA LYS A 85 6.42 7.91 13.22
C LYS A 85 5.63 7.20 14.30
N TYR A 86 5.96 5.93 14.53
CA TYR A 86 5.30 5.06 15.50
C TYR A 86 6.28 4.56 16.55
N GLU A 87 5.99 4.88 17.80
CA GLU A 87 6.71 4.33 18.94
C GLU A 87 6.46 2.83 19.07
N TRP A 88 7.44 2.04 19.52
CA TRP A 88 7.32 0.60 19.71
C TRP A 88 6.12 0.19 20.57
N LYS A 89 5.77 1.01 21.58
CA LYS A 89 4.60 0.78 22.46
C LYS A 89 3.25 0.77 21.73
N LYS A 90 3.17 1.37 20.54
CA LYS A 90 1.95 1.43 19.71
C LYS A 90 1.88 0.28 18.70
N ILE A 91 2.95 -0.51 18.59
CA ILE A 91 3.05 -1.62 17.67
C ILE A 91 2.80 -2.91 18.45
N LYS A 92 1.81 -3.69 18.03
CA LYS A 92 1.42 -4.94 18.69
C LYS A 92 2.31 -6.11 18.30
N GLY A 93 2.78 -6.11 17.05
CA GLY A 93 3.63 -7.15 16.53
C GLY A 93 3.87 -7.03 15.04
N PHE A 94 4.67 -7.96 14.51
CA PHE A 94 5.01 -8.00 13.10
C PHE A 94 4.96 -9.42 12.55
N HIS A 95 4.88 -9.52 11.24
CA HIS A 95 5.04 -10.78 10.50
C HIS A 95 5.80 -10.52 9.20
N ILE A 96 6.72 -11.42 8.84
CA ILE A 96 7.43 -11.34 7.56
C ILE A 96 7.05 -12.55 6.71
N LYS A 97 6.39 -12.27 5.59
CA LYS A 97 6.04 -13.25 4.57
C LYS A 97 7.05 -13.14 3.43
N LYS A 98 7.73 -14.24 3.12
CA LYS A 98 8.62 -14.30 1.95
C LYS A 98 7.80 -14.65 0.71
N GLU A 99 7.96 -13.87 -0.36
CA GLU A 99 7.47 -14.16 -1.70
C GLU A 99 8.65 -14.43 -2.64
N GLU A 100 8.40 -14.84 -3.88
CA GLU A 100 9.46 -15.28 -4.80
C GLU A 100 10.49 -14.19 -5.13
N THR A 101 10.08 -12.93 -5.24
CA THR A 101 10.94 -11.82 -5.66
C THR A 101 11.18 -10.77 -4.58
N MET A 102 10.35 -10.76 -3.52
CA MET A 102 10.45 -9.80 -2.42
C MET A 102 9.88 -10.41 -1.15
N ALA A 103 10.08 -9.75 -0.03
CA ALA A 103 9.39 -10.07 1.20
C ALA A 103 8.38 -8.98 1.54
N ILE A 104 7.39 -9.35 2.34
CA ILE A 104 6.37 -8.44 2.84
C ILE A 104 6.48 -8.41 4.35
N LEU A 105 6.69 -7.22 4.88
CA LEU A 105 6.65 -6.94 6.30
C LEU A 105 5.25 -6.43 6.65
N LEU A 106 4.53 -7.21 7.46
CA LEU A 106 3.25 -6.83 8.03
C LEU A 106 3.49 -6.31 9.44
N ILE A 107 2.93 -5.15 9.77
CA ILE A 107 3.05 -4.54 11.10
C ILE A 107 1.66 -4.19 11.61
N GLU A 108 1.31 -4.72 12.78
CA GLU A 108 0.06 -4.36 13.44
C GLU A 108 0.27 -3.20 14.40
N ILE A 109 -0.41 -2.09 14.13
CA ILE A 109 -0.39 -0.90 14.95
C ILE A 109 -1.71 -0.79 15.71
N ASN A 110 -1.67 -0.35 16.95
CA ASN A 110 -2.86 -0.15 17.76
C ASN A 110 -3.66 1.08 17.28
N LYS A 111 -4.29 0.93 16.11
CA LYS A 111 -5.19 1.92 15.52
C LYS A 111 -6.55 1.28 15.24
N TYR A 112 -7.63 2.08 15.37
CA TYR A 112 -9.00 1.64 15.11
C TYR A 112 -9.27 1.43 13.61
N PHE A 113 -8.62 2.23 12.75
CA PHE A 113 -8.69 2.16 11.29
C PHE A 113 -7.34 1.71 10.74
N LEU A 114 -7.32 0.73 9.85
CA LEU A 114 -6.12 0.17 9.22
C LEU A 114 -5.07 -0.30 10.26
N PRO A 115 -5.38 -1.36 11.01
CA PRO A 115 -4.46 -1.83 12.05
C PRO A 115 -3.20 -2.50 11.50
N VAL A 116 -3.22 -3.00 10.26
CA VAL A 116 -2.09 -3.70 9.64
C VAL A 116 -1.55 -2.91 8.46
N TYR A 117 -0.28 -2.55 8.53
CA TYR A 117 0.48 -1.97 7.45
C TYR A 117 1.26 -3.05 6.71
N THR A 118 1.20 -2.99 5.38
CA THR A 118 1.92 -3.89 4.48
C THR A 118 3.06 -3.13 3.84
N ILE A 119 4.29 -3.57 4.06
CA ILE A 119 5.50 -2.87 3.64
C ILE A 119 6.31 -3.83 2.78
N SER A 120 6.69 -3.39 1.58
CA SER A 120 7.61 -4.16 0.73
C SER A 120 9.02 -4.13 1.34
N LEU A 121 9.64 -5.29 1.46
CA LEU A 121 10.94 -5.46 2.08
C LEU A 121 11.90 -6.16 1.10
N PRO A 122 13.04 -5.56 0.77
CA PRO A 122 14.08 -6.24 0.00
C PRO A 122 14.52 -7.54 0.68
N ILE A 123 14.75 -8.60 -0.11
CA ILE A 123 15.09 -9.92 0.43
C ILE A 123 16.39 -9.87 1.24
N GLU A 124 17.35 -9.04 0.83
CA GLU A 124 18.64 -8.88 1.50
C GLU A 124 18.51 -8.34 2.93
N LEU A 125 17.47 -7.55 3.20
CA LEU A 125 17.25 -6.93 4.51
C LEU A 125 16.36 -7.77 5.45
N VAL A 126 15.79 -8.88 4.96
CA VAL A 126 14.81 -9.68 5.72
C VAL A 126 15.36 -10.16 7.06
N ASP A 127 16.55 -10.74 7.05
CA ASP A 127 17.12 -11.33 8.27
C ASP A 127 17.54 -10.22 9.26
N GLN A 128 18.13 -9.15 8.77
CA GLN A 128 18.52 -8.00 9.60
C GLN A 128 17.29 -7.31 10.23
N VAL A 129 16.23 -7.07 9.45
CA VAL A 129 14.97 -6.48 9.93
C VAL A 129 14.30 -7.40 10.94
N ARG A 130 14.27 -8.71 10.67
CA ARG A 130 13.68 -9.70 11.58
C ARG A 130 14.39 -9.70 12.92
N GLU A 131 15.72 -9.79 12.94
CA GLU A 131 16.51 -9.79 14.18
C GLU A 131 16.31 -8.49 14.98
N SER A 132 16.28 -7.36 14.31
CA SER A 132 16.06 -6.07 14.96
C SER A 132 14.66 -5.97 15.57
N LEU A 133 13.62 -6.36 14.82
CA LEU A 133 12.24 -6.30 15.31
C LEU A 133 11.97 -7.28 16.44
N MET A 134 12.55 -8.49 16.41
CA MET A 134 12.40 -9.49 17.49
C MET A 134 12.93 -9.02 18.84
N LYS A 135 13.82 -8.03 18.86
CA LYS A 135 14.34 -7.44 20.12
C LYS A 135 13.32 -6.55 20.82
N VAL A 136 12.36 -6.01 20.11
CA VAL A 136 11.46 -4.96 20.62
C VAL A 136 9.98 -5.30 20.53
N ILE A 137 9.56 -6.13 19.56
CA ILE A 137 8.16 -6.52 19.35
C ILE A 137 8.04 -8.01 19.03
N PRO A 138 6.93 -8.65 19.42
CA PRO A 138 6.70 -10.08 19.14
C PRO A 138 6.43 -10.32 17.65
N ASN A 139 6.93 -11.47 17.17
CA ASN A 139 6.49 -11.99 15.88
C ASN A 139 5.15 -12.69 16.08
N ILE A 140 4.10 -12.20 15.42
CA ILE A 140 2.74 -12.74 15.50
C ILE A 140 2.28 -13.13 14.11
N GLU A 141 1.45 -14.16 14.01
CA GLU A 141 0.85 -14.50 12.73
C GLU A 141 -0.16 -13.43 12.32
N LEU A 142 0.19 -12.66 11.29
CA LEU A 142 -0.67 -11.63 10.72
C LEU A 142 -1.07 -12.03 9.31
N GLU A 143 -2.37 -11.95 9.05
CA GLU A 143 -2.88 -12.01 7.69
C GLU A 143 -3.02 -10.58 7.13
N GLU A 144 -2.75 -10.44 5.85
CA GLU A 144 -3.07 -9.20 5.13
C GLU A 144 -4.55 -8.86 5.32
N SER A 145 -4.84 -7.59 5.54
CA SER A 145 -6.22 -7.13 5.73
C SER A 145 -7.12 -7.60 4.59
N LYS A 146 -8.30 -8.15 4.93
CA LYS A 146 -9.28 -8.61 3.94
C LYS A 146 -9.68 -7.49 2.95
N SER A 147 -9.70 -6.24 3.43
CA SER A 147 -9.94 -5.07 2.57
C SER A 147 -8.80 -4.86 1.56
N MET A 148 -7.57 -5.11 1.97
CA MET A 148 -6.39 -4.99 1.10
C MET A 148 -6.37 -6.08 0.02
N LYS A 149 -6.64 -7.34 0.40
CA LYS A 149 -6.81 -8.45 -0.56
C LYS A 149 -7.96 -8.19 -1.54
N PHE A 150 -9.03 -7.55 -1.08
CA PHE A 150 -10.16 -7.18 -1.94
C PHE A 150 -9.77 -6.06 -2.92
N MET A 151 -9.08 -5.02 -2.47
CA MET A 151 -8.59 -3.94 -3.34
C MET A 151 -7.56 -4.44 -4.35
N GLU A 152 -6.63 -5.30 -3.92
CA GLU A 152 -5.67 -5.97 -4.82
C GLU A 152 -6.37 -6.79 -5.91
N LYS A 153 -7.47 -7.49 -5.57
CA LYS A 153 -8.29 -8.24 -6.53
C LYS A 153 -9.03 -7.34 -7.52
N LEU A 154 -9.36 -6.09 -7.11
CA LEU A 154 -9.96 -5.07 -7.98
C LEU A 154 -8.92 -4.30 -8.80
N GLY A 155 -7.61 -4.55 -8.56
CA GLY A 155 -6.53 -3.88 -9.27
C GLY A 155 -6.20 -2.47 -8.74
N PHE A 156 -6.53 -2.20 -7.47
CA PHE A 156 -6.19 -0.96 -6.75
C PHE A 156 -5.17 -1.26 -5.67
#